data_9443e56e2b2885b704f3bebcee322235
#
_entry.id   9443e56e2b2885b704f3bebcee322235
#
_cell.length_a   1.000
_cell.length_b   1.000
_cell.length_c   1.000
_cell.angle_alpha   90.00
_cell.angle_beta   90.00
_cell.angle_gamma   90.00
#
_symmetry.space_group_name_H-M   'P 1'
#
loop_
_entity.id
_entity.type
_entity.pdbx_description
1 polymer ?
#
loop_
_entity_poly.entity_id
_entity_poly.type
_entity_poly.pdbx_seq_one_letter_code
_entity_poly.pdbx_strand_id
1 'polypeptide(L)'
;IFNFVILKLKNPKKLLNRINISKKYLQLFCSVFLLFQPNNERRIVSYERNLKNALTPDYQWLFITIGRLQNGVKFLVDLRTDILELILKAKDTEESIAIQQLNITLRDLLLLWFSVGFLHLERVTWQTSCDILQKISDYEAIHPIRNWLDLKQRVGPYRRCYIFTHPSMPREPLVVLHTALCDIIPDSLRGIEEAKVRILDNPKTEVTFLEEDKCKIKTAIFYSITSTQKGLQVHIHNVFTNEEYESIQKVLNNENIVLGLKKIFNNSLWTRDIAICEILQKPLLRACAWYLYKEKRRNYALNNVANFHLRNGAVMWRINWLADPSPRGVENSCGIMVNYRYYLDECEKNSQNYIENYFINTSEDVINLANQFEKL
;
A
#
# COMPACT_ATOMS: atom_id res chain seq x y z
N ILE A 1 -1.26 5.91 6.68
CA ILE A 1 -2.66 6.34 6.96
C ILE A 1 -3.55 5.17 7.37
N PHE A 2 -3.15 3.92 7.12
CA PHE A 2 -3.99 2.74 7.40
C PHE A 2 -3.54 1.99 8.65
N ASN A 3 -3.47 2.65 9.81
CA ASN A 3 -3.11 2.00 11.08
C ASN A 3 -4.32 1.64 11.97
N PHE A 4 -5.53 1.57 11.43
CA PHE A 4 -6.68 1.06 12.18
C PHE A 4 -7.47 0.08 11.33
N VAL A 5 -7.10 -1.19 11.41
CA VAL A 5 -7.92 -2.28 10.90
C VAL A 5 -9.01 -2.57 11.91
N ILE A 6 -10.22 -2.43 11.44
CA ILE A 6 -11.46 -3.07 11.85
C ILE A 6 -11.34 -4.00 13.07
N LEU A 7 -11.45 -3.43 14.25
CA LEU A 7 -11.95 -4.16 15.40
C LEU A 7 -13.48 -3.95 15.44
N LYS A 8 -14.23 -4.85 14.83
CA LYS A 8 -15.63 -5.05 15.18
C LYS A 8 -15.64 -5.45 16.67
N LEU A 9 -15.86 -4.44 17.53
CA LEU A 9 -15.90 -4.62 18.97
C LEU A 9 -17.13 -5.45 19.34
N LYS A 10 -16.91 -6.76 19.49
CA LYS A 10 -17.92 -7.67 20.05
C LYS A 10 -18.06 -7.57 21.57
N ASN A 11 -17.30 -6.70 22.25
CA ASN A 11 -17.38 -6.63 23.72
C ASN A 11 -17.13 -5.22 24.28
N PRO A 12 -18.19 -4.49 24.71
CA PRO A 12 -18.10 -3.14 25.28
C PRO A 12 -17.24 -3.05 26.56
N LYS A 13 -17.10 -4.14 27.33
CA LYS A 13 -16.26 -4.15 28.54
C LYS A 13 -14.77 -4.03 28.24
N LYS A 14 -14.30 -4.52 27.09
CA LYS A 14 -12.90 -4.32 26.65
C LYS A 14 -12.61 -2.88 26.27
N LEU A 15 -13.59 -2.15 25.76
CA LEU A 15 -13.47 -0.72 25.44
C LEU A 15 -13.32 0.11 26.72
N LEU A 16 -14.09 -0.19 27.75
CA LEU A 16 -14.03 0.50 29.05
C LEU A 16 -12.66 0.31 29.73
N ASN A 17 -12.05 -0.85 29.63
CA ASN A 17 -10.70 -1.09 30.14
C ASN A 17 -9.63 -0.33 29.36
N ARG A 18 -9.77 -0.21 28.01
CA ARG A 18 -8.88 0.63 27.19
C ARG A 18 -9.08 2.13 27.49
N ILE A 19 -10.30 2.58 27.74
CA ILE A 19 -10.60 3.95 28.18
C ILE A 19 -9.99 4.24 29.54
N ASN A 20 -9.95 3.28 30.46
CA ASN A 20 -9.29 3.44 31.76
C ASN A 20 -7.75 3.55 31.65
N ILE A 21 -7.14 2.80 30.72
CA ILE A 21 -5.71 2.96 30.42
C ILE A 21 -5.47 4.35 29.79
N SER A 22 -6.32 4.76 28.85
CA SER A 22 -6.28 6.10 28.26
C SER A 22 -6.50 7.21 29.29
N LYS A 23 -7.40 7.04 30.25
CA LYS A 23 -7.59 7.99 31.36
C LYS A 23 -6.35 8.11 32.24
N LYS A 24 -5.67 7.02 32.51
CA LYS A 24 -4.45 7.01 33.32
C LYS A 24 -3.31 7.76 32.59
N TYR A 25 -3.15 7.55 31.29
CA TYR A 25 -2.21 8.32 30.46
C TYR A 25 -2.62 9.78 30.31
N LEU A 26 -3.91 10.06 30.15
CA LEU A 26 -4.43 11.42 30.11
C LEU A 26 -4.20 12.14 31.44
N GLN A 27 -4.43 11.48 32.57
CA GLN A 27 -4.13 12.04 33.90
C GLN A 27 -2.64 12.23 34.11
N LEU A 28 -1.78 11.31 33.67
CA LEU A 28 -0.34 11.46 33.70
C LEU A 28 0.12 12.61 32.80
N PHE A 29 -0.42 12.71 31.58
CA PHE A 29 -0.15 13.81 30.66
C PHE A 29 -0.61 15.15 31.22
N CYS A 30 -1.82 15.22 31.78
CA CYS A 30 -2.32 16.41 32.47
C CYS A 30 -1.48 16.76 33.71
N SER A 31 -1.04 15.77 34.49
CA SER A 31 -0.18 16.00 35.64
C SER A 31 1.20 16.49 35.24
N VAL A 32 1.81 15.93 34.19
CA VAL A 32 3.08 16.42 33.63
C VAL A 32 2.92 17.82 33.03
N PHE A 33 1.84 18.08 32.31
CA PHE A 33 1.51 19.38 31.74
C PHE A 33 1.30 20.44 32.82
N LEU A 34 0.60 20.10 33.91
CA LEU A 34 0.39 20.99 35.07
C LEU A 34 1.66 21.28 35.87
N LEU A 35 2.64 20.36 35.89
CA LEU A 35 3.94 20.57 36.54
C LEU A 35 4.83 21.56 35.81
N PHE A 36 4.57 21.83 34.54
CA PHE A 36 5.33 22.79 33.73
C PHE A 36 4.66 24.17 33.56
N GLN A 37 3.50 24.42 34.22
CA GLN A 37 2.77 25.69 34.06
C GLN A 37 2.94 26.59 35.28
N PRO A 38 3.56 27.76 35.14
CA PRO A 38 3.41 28.83 36.11
C PRO A 38 2.05 29.54 35.95
N ASN A 39 1.50 30.04 37.03
CA ASN A 39 0.21 30.65 37.34
C ASN A 39 -0.53 31.57 36.31
N ASN A 40 -0.44 31.32 34.99
CA ASN A 40 -1.05 32.16 33.95
C ASN A 40 -1.74 31.35 32.82
N GLU A 41 -2.39 30.22 33.14
CA GLU A 41 -2.97 29.27 32.17
C GLU A 41 -3.94 29.93 31.14
N ARG A 42 -4.79 30.83 31.58
CA ARG A 42 -5.74 31.51 30.67
C ARG A 42 -5.05 32.35 29.59
N ARG A 43 -3.93 32.98 29.93
CA ARG A 43 -3.15 33.80 29.00
C ARG A 43 -2.38 32.93 28.01
N ILE A 44 -1.81 31.82 28.44
CA ILE A 44 -1.08 30.90 27.59
C ILE A 44 -2.04 30.28 26.54
N VAL A 45 -3.19 29.77 26.95
CA VAL A 45 -4.21 29.22 26.03
C VAL A 45 -4.69 30.29 25.05
N SER A 46 -4.82 31.55 25.48
CA SER A 46 -5.17 32.65 24.58
C SER A 46 -4.05 32.94 23.56
N TYR A 47 -2.78 32.95 23.99
CA TYR A 47 -1.64 33.14 23.10
C TYR A 47 -1.46 32.00 22.13
N GLU A 48 -1.62 30.74 22.57
CA GLU A 48 -1.59 29.57 21.69
C GLU A 48 -2.68 29.63 20.61
N ARG A 49 -3.91 30.05 20.99
CA ARG A 49 -5.00 30.23 20.04
C ARG A 49 -4.72 31.35 19.04
N ASN A 50 -4.23 32.49 19.51
CA ASN A 50 -3.92 33.62 18.65
C ASN A 50 -2.76 33.29 17.71
N LEU A 51 -1.72 32.60 18.20
CA LEU A 51 -0.61 32.11 17.37
C LEU A 51 -1.09 31.12 16.32
N LYS A 52 -1.91 30.15 16.72
CA LYS A 52 -2.52 29.18 15.79
C LYS A 52 -3.32 29.89 14.69
N ASN A 53 -4.15 30.87 15.07
CA ASN A 53 -4.92 31.64 14.10
C ASN A 53 -4.02 32.45 13.17
N ALA A 54 -2.98 33.11 13.70
CA ALA A 54 -2.02 33.88 12.90
C ALA A 54 -1.16 33.03 11.95
N LEU A 55 -0.89 31.78 12.32
CA LEU A 55 -0.14 30.82 11.49
C LEU A 55 -1.04 30.04 10.51
N THR A 56 -2.37 30.13 10.66
CA THR A 56 -3.30 29.44 9.76
C THR A 56 -3.45 30.24 8.46
N PRO A 57 -3.11 29.68 7.29
CA PRO A 57 -3.26 30.37 6.03
C PRO A 57 -4.72 30.69 5.70
N ASP A 58 -5.00 31.87 5.16
CA ASP A 58 -6.37 32.30 4.81
C ASP A 58 -7.06 31.35 3.82
N TYR A 59 -6.29 30.77 2.90
CA TYR A 59 -6.82 29.82 1.94
C TYR A 59 -7.30 28.49 2.57
N GLN A 60 -6.92 28.17 3.81
CA GLN A 60 -7.45 27.01 4.51
C GLN A 60 -8.97 27.13 4.73
N TRP A 61 -9.44 28.34 5.07
CA TRP A 61 -10.88 28.61 5.19
C TRP A 61 -11.59 28.40 3.84
N LEU A 62 -10.97 28.82 2.74
CA LEU A 62 -11.50 28.59 1.39
C LEU A 62 -11.66 27.10 1.11
N PHE A 63 -10.65 26.28 1.40
CA PHE A 63 -10.74 24.81 1.21
C PHE A 63 -11.84 24.18 2.06
N ILE A 64 -11.98 24.59 3.32
CA ILE A 64 -13.06 24.13 4.18
C ILE A 64 -14.43 24.50 3.60
N THR A 65 -14.55 25.70 3.06
CA THR A 65 -15.80 26.18 2.43
C THR A 65 -16.11 25.41 1.16
N ILE A 66 -15.12 25.20 0.29
CA ILE A 66 -15.27 24.36 -0.93
C ILE A 66 -15.67 22.94 -0.54
N GLY A 67 -15.07 22.35 0.49
CA GLY A 67 -15.39 20.99 0.95
C GLY A 67 -16.84 20.80 1.40
N ARG A 68 -17.56 21.88 1.73
CA ARG A 68 -18.99 21.85 2.09
C ARG A 68 -19.91 21.88 0.86
N LEU A 69 -19.39 22.21 -0.30
CA LEU A 69 -20.17 22.24 -1.54
C LEU A 69 -20.39 20.83 -2.09
N GLN A 70 -21.42 20.68 -2.89
CA GLN A 70 -21.63 19.43 -3.63
C GLN A 70 -20.40 19.14 -4.50
N ASN A 71 -19.86 17.92 -4.42
CA ASN A 71 -18.60 17.48 -5.06
C ASN A 71 -17.35 18.29 -4.65
N GLY A 72 -17.44 19.18 -3.66
CA GLY A 72 -16.32 20.03 -3.25
C GLY A 72 -15.12 19.23 -2.73
N VAL A 73 -15.35 18.13 -2.02
CA VAL A 73 -14.27 17.26 -1.54
C VAL A 73 -13.57 16.59 -2.71
N LYS A 74 -14.31 16.10 -3.73
CA LYS A 74 -13.70 15.53 -4.95
C LYS A 74 -12.86 16.58 -5.69
N PHE A 75 -13.39 17.79 -5.84
CA PHE A 75 -12.63 18.89 -6.42
C PHE A 75 -11.31 19.17 -5.69
N LEU A 76 -11.31 19.16 -4.34
CA LEU A 76 -10.09 19.38 -3.57
C LEU A 76 -9.09 18.22 -3.69
N VAL A 77 -9.55 17.00 -3.84
CA VAL A 77 -8.69 15.84 -4.14
C VAL A 77 -8.06 15.98 -5.52
N ASP A 78 -8.83 16.40 -6.53
CA ASP A 78 -8.31 16.62 -7.89
C ASP A 78 -7.35 17.81 -7.92
N LEU A 79 -7.69 18.92 -7.27
CA LEU A 79 -6.79 20.07 -7.11
C LEU A 79 -5.45 19.65 -6.48
N ARG A 80 -5.47 18.79 -5.48
CA ARG A 80 -4.22 18.27 -4.91
C ARG A 80 -3.45 17.39 -5.89
N THR A 81 -4.13 16.67 -6.77
CA THR A 81 -3.47 15.92 -7.85
C THR A 81 -2.69 16.87 -8.75
N ASP A 82 -3.32 17.96 -9.19
CA ASP A 82 -2.69 18.98 -10.04
C ASP A 82 -1.50 19.65 -9.33
N ILE A 83 -1.66 19.98 -8.04
CA ILE A 83 -0.58 20.54 -7.21
C ILE A 83 0.61 19.59 -7.12
N LEU A 84 0.37 18.29 -6.93
CA LEU A 84 1.43 17.29 -6.88
C LEU A 84 2.17 17.19 -8.22
N GLU A 85 1.47 17.30 -9.35
CA GLU A 85 2.10 17.35 -10.68
C GLU A 85 2.92 18.62 -10.89
N LEU A 86 2.45 19.76 -10.39
CA LEU A 86 3.21 21.01 -10.43
C LEU A 86 4.49 20.92 -9.60
N ILE A 87 4.44 20.33 -8.40
CA ILE A 87 5.61 20.13 -7.54
C ILE A 87 6.68 19.28 -8.25
N LEU A 88 6.27 18.25 -9.00
CA LEU A 88 7.20 17.40 -9.76
C LEU A 88 7.90 18.18 -10.91
N LYS A 89 7.25 19.19 -11.46
CA LYS A 89 7.78 20.02 -12.57
C LYS A 89 8.51 21.27 -12.08
N ALA A 90 8.27 21.71 -10.86
CA ALA A 90 8.85 22.94 -10.31
C ALA A 90 10.33 22.76 -9.99
N LYS A 91 11.14 23.72 -10.43
CA LYS A 91 12.52 23.90 -9.96
C LYS A 91 12.49 24.57 -8.58
N ASP A 92 13.59 24.52 -7.85
CA ASP A 92 13.74 25.17 -6.54
C ASP A 92 13.63 26.70 -6.64
N THR A 93 12.40 27.21 -6.62
CA THR A 93 12.04 28.63 -6.68
C THR A 93 11.15 28.98 -5.47
N GLU A 94 10.99 30.28 -5.18
CA GLU A 94 10.05 30.76 -4.14
C GLU A 94 8.61 30.27 -4.41
N GLU A 95 8.21 30.18 -5.67
CA GLU A 95 6.91 29.64 -6.09
C GLU A 95 6.77 28.15 -5.67
N SER A 96 7.86 27.38 -5.74
CA SER A 96 7.88 25.98 -5.32
C SER A 96 7.57 25.85 -3.83
N ILE A 97 8.08 26.75 -2.98
CA ILE A 97 7.81 26.77 -1.53
C ILE A 97 6.32 27.04 -1.25
N ALA A 98 5.73 28.01 -1.95
CA ALA A 98 4.31 28.34 -1.80
C ALA A 98 3.40 27.18 -2.23
N ILE A 99 3.72 26.52 -3.34
CA ILE A 99 2.97 25.34 -3.83
C ILE A 99 3.11 24.17 -2.86
N GLN A 100 4.30 23.93 -2.27
CA GLN A 100 4.50 22.92 -1.25
C GLN A 100 3.68 23.20 0.02
N GLN A 101 3.59 24.46 0.47
CA GLN A 101 2.78 24.83 1.61
C GLN A 101 1.29 24.62 1.36
N LEU A 102 0.82 24.93 0.15
CA LEU A 102 -0.54 24.67 -0.28
C LEU A 102 -0.86 23.16 -0.24
N ASN A 103 0.06 22.33 -0.76
CA ASN A 103 -0.05 20.87 -0.69
C ASN A 103 -0.11 20.35 0.75
N ILE A 104 0.71 20.89 1.66
CA ILE A 104 0.71 20.47 3.06
C ILE A 104 -0.65 20.78 3.70
N THR A 105 -1.18 21.97 3.49
CA THR A 105 -2.49 22.37 4.05
C THR A 105 -3.63 21.50 3.51
N LEU A 106 -3.66 21.24 2.21
CA LEU A 106 -4.65 20.32 1.60
C LEU A 106 -4.49 18.90 2.12
N ARG A 107 -3.26 18.40 2.20
CA ARG A 107 -2.99 17.07 2.75
C ARG A 107 -3.55 16.91 4.15
N ASP A 108 -3.30 17.86 5.03
CA ASP A 108 -3.68 17.79 6.43
C ASP A 108 -5.21 17.84 6.59
N LEU A 109 -5.92 18.63 5.78
CA LEU A 109 -7.38 18.64 5.72
C LEU A 109 -7.94 17.31 5.19
N LEU A 110 -7.39 16.79 4.10
CA LEU A 110 -7.82 15.52 3.52
C LEU A 110 -7.53 14.34 4.45
N LEU A 111 -6.41 14.33 5.17
CA LEU A 111 -6.11 13.33 6.18
C LEU A 111 -7.16 13.27 7.28
N LEU A 112 -7.66 14.42 7.70
CA LEU A 112 -8.71 14.52 8.71
C LEU A 112 -10.05 14.01 8.17
N TRP A 113 -10.41 14.40 6.95
CA TRP A 113 -11.71 14.06 6.35
C TRP A 113 -11.77 12.58 5.92
N PHE A 114 -10.68 12.02 5.42
CA PHE A 114 -10.58 10.61 5.00
C PHE A 114 -9.98 9.70 6.08
N SER A 115 -10.31 9.97 7.35
CA SER A 115 -9.92 9.03 8.41
C SER A 115 -10.67 7.70 8.24
N VAL A 116 -10.01 6.62 8.64
CA VAL A 116 -10.48 5.22 8.42
C VAL A 116 -11.90 4.98 8.94
N GLY A 117 -12.29 5.68 10.02
CA GLY A 117 -13.62 5.54 10.61
C GLY A 117 -14.78 6.00 9.70
N PHE A 118 -14.49 6.78 8.66
CA PHE A 118 -15.49 7.27 7.72
C PHE A 118 -15.53 6.49 6.40
N LEU A 119 -14.65 5.51 6.23
CA LEU A 119 -14.60 4.68 5.04
C LEU A 119 -15.59 3.51 5.15
N HIS A 120 -16.29 3.24 4.06
CA HIS A 120 -17.16 2.09 3.90
C HIS A 120 -16.49 1.07 3.00
N LEU A 121 -16.46 -0.21 3.43
CA LEU A 121 -16.00 -1.32 2.61
C LEU A 121 -17.19 -1.96 1.93
N GLU A 122 -17.22 -1.91 0.62
CA GLU A 122 -18.29 -2.46 -0.20
C GLU A 122 -17.78 -3.60 -1.08
N ARG A 123 -18.54 -4.69 -1.17
CA ARG A 123 -18.26 -5.77 -2.10
C ARG A 123 -18.83 -5.43 -3.47
N VAL A 124 -17.98 -5.50 -4.48
CA VAL A 124 -18.37 -5.34 -5.87
C VAL A 124 -18.78 -6.70 -6.43
N THR A 125 -19.91 -6.73 -7.13
CA THR A 125 -20.45 -7.89 -7.81
C THR A 125 -20.82 -7.52 -9.25
N TRP A 126 -21.24 -8.50 -10.05
CA TRP A 126 -21.71 -8.20 -11.41
C TRP A 126 -23.01 -7.39 -11.45
N GLN A 127 -23.76 -7.32 -10.34
CA GLN A 127 -24.95 -6.47 -10.19
C GLN A 127 -24.61 -5.03 -9.77
N THR A 128 -23.36 -4.72 -9.47
CA THR A 128 -22.91 -3.36 -9.19
C THR A 128 -23.09 -2.50 -10.43
N SER A 129 -23.45 -1.23 -10.24
CA SER A 129 -23.70 -0.29 -11.34
C SER A 129 -22.53 -0.21 -12.32
N CYS A 130 -22.83 -0.12 -13.61
CA CYS A 130 -21.87 -0.16 -14.69
C CYS A 130 -20.78 0.94 -14.59
N ASP A 131 -21.12 2.12 -14.10
CA ASP A 131 -20.17 3.22 -13.91
C ASP A 131 -19.11 2.91 -12.86
N ILE A 132 -19.47 2.20 -11.77
CA ILE A 132 -18.50 1.75 -10.77
C ILE A 132 -17.61 0.63 -11.35
N LEU A 133 -18.20 -0.31 -12.09
CA LEU A 133 -17.45 -1.36 -12.78
C LEU A 133 -16.45 -0.78 -13.79
N GLN A 134 -16.86 0.25 -14.54
CA GLN A 134 -15.98 0.94 -15.48
C GLN A 134 -14.83 1.64 -14.73
N LYS A 135 -15.12 2.39 -13.66
CA LYS A 135 -14.09 3.05 -12.85
C LYS A 135 -13.09 2.05 -12.25
N ILE A 136 -13.56 0.89 -11.80
CA ILE A 136 -12.67 -0.17 -11.31
C ILE A 136 -11.74 -0.63 -12.41
N SER A 137 -12.24 -0.80 -13.63
CA SER A 137 -11.44 -1.19 -14.79
C SER A 137 -10.40 -0.12 -15.15
N ASP A 138 -10.80 1.16 -15.12
CA ASP A 138 -9.92 2.28 -15.48
C ASP A 138 -8.85 2.54 -14.42
N TYR A 139 -9.17 2.31 -13.15
CA TYR A 139 -8.25 2.56 -12.03
C TYR A 139 -7.30 1.39 -11.74
N GLU A 140 -7.55 0.18 -12.28
CA GLU A 140 -6.68 -0.96 -12.01
C GLU A 140 -5.28 -0.75 -12.62
N ALA A 141 -4.36 -0.37 -11.75
CA ALA A 141 -3.01 0.03 -12.16
C ALA A 141 -2.00 -1.12 -12.15
N ILE A 142 -2.22 -2.15 -11.33
CA ILE A 142 -1.24 -3.24 -11.10
C ILE A 142 -1.43 -4.34 -12.14
N HIS A 143 -2.65 -4.84 -12.25
CA HIS A 143 -3.02 -5.92 -13.17
C HIS A 143 -4.18 -5.49 -14.08
N PRO A 144 -3.92 -4.77 -15.19
CA PRO A 144 -4.96 -4.21 -16.04
C PRO A 144 -6.03 -5.22 -16.44
N ILE A 145 -7.28 -4.79 -16.40
CA ILE A 145 -8.42 -5.61 -16.79
C ILE A 145 -8.47 -5.64 -18.31
N ARG A 146 -8.39 -6.84 -18.90
CA ARG A 146 -8.25 -7.03 -20.34
C ARG A 146 -9.56 -6.82 -21.11
N ASN A 147 -10.67 -7.26 -20.51
CA ASN A 147 -12.00 -7.20 -21.10
C ASN A 147 -13.08 -7.44 -20.05
N TRP A 148 -14.34 -7.32 -20.43
CA TRP A 148 -15.50 -7.54 -19.56
C TRP A 148 -15.59 -8.95 -18.96
N LEU A 149 -15.10 -9.97 -19.66
CA LEU A 149 -15.08 -11.33 -19.13
C LEU A 149 -14.07 -11.46 -17.98
N ASP A 150 -12.90 -10.86 -18.10
CA ASP A 150 -11.91 -10.79 -17.02
C ASP A 150 -12.48 -10.03 -15.80
N LEU A 151 -13.13 -8.88 -16.02
CA LEU A 151 -13.80 -8.15 -14.96
C LEU A 151 -14.88 -8.99 -14.27
N LYS A 152 -15.74 -9.66 -15.03
CA LYS A 152 -16.78 -10.57 -14.52
C LYS A 152 -16.18 -11.67 -13.65
N GLN A 153 -15.04 -12.22 -14.05
CA GLN A 153 -14.32 -13.23 -13.26
C GLN A 153 -13.78 -12.64 -11.95
N ARG A 154 -13.24 -11.40 -11.97
CA ARG A 154 -12.65 -10.75 -10.79
C ARG A 154 -13.69 -10.37 -9.73
N VAL A 155 -14.93 -10.16 -10.10
CA VAL A 155 -16.04 -9.90 -9.18
C VAL A 155 -16.88 -11.15 -8.88
N GLY A 156 -16.49 -12.29 -9.43
CA GLY A 156 -17.18 -13.58 -9.31
C GLY A 156 -16.97 -14.30 -7.97
N PRO A 157 -17.38 -15.59 -7.91
CA PRO A 157 -17.39 -16.34 -6.64
C PRO A 157 -16.00 -16.75 -6.13
N TYR A 158 -15.03 -17.03 -7.01
CA TYR A 158 -13.66 -17.46 -6.64
C TYR A 158 -12.68 -16.30 -6.53
N ARG A 159 -13.07 -15.16 -7.06
CA ARG A 159 -12.40 -13.89 -6.85
C ARG A 159 -13.36 -12.92 -6.20
N ARG A 160 -12.83 -11.96 -5.48
CA ARG A 160 -13.59 -10.91 -4.81
C ARG A 160 -12.99 -9.58 -5.18
N CYS A 161 -13.85 -8.63 -5.48
CA CYS A 161 -13.48 -7.24 -5.57
C CYS A 161 -14.17 -6.47 -4.45
N TYR A 162 -13.41 -5.67 -3.74
CA TYR A 162 -13.92 -4.75 -2.73
C TYR A 162 -13.45 -3.35 -3.05
N ILE A 163 -14.26 -2.37 -2.71
CA ILE A 163 -13.90 -0.96 -2.80
C ILE A 163 -14.06 -0.30 -1.43
N PHE A 164 -13.17 0.64 -1.13
CA PHE A 164 -13.45 1.61 -0.08
C PHE A 164 -14.09 2.84 -0.70
N THR A 165 -15.21 3.27 -0.11
CA THR A 165 -15.95 4.47 -0.49
C THR A 165 -16.05 5.45 0.67
N HIS A 166 -16.36 6.71 0.38
CA HIS A 166 -16.54 7.75 1.37
C HIS A 166 -17.81 8.57 1.04
N PRO A 167 -18.66 8.92 2.03
CA PRO A 167 -19.90 9.66 1.78
C PRO A 167 -19.71 11.00 1.06
N SER A 168 -18.60 11.69 1.29
CA SER A 168 -18.29 12.97 0.63
C SER A 168 -17.84 12.82 -0.83
N MET A 169 -17.61 11.59 -1.31
CA MET A 169 -17.27 11.28 -2.70
C MET A 169 -18.13 10.12 -3.19
N PRO A 170 -19.45 10.32 -3.33
CA PRO A 170 -20.36 9.25 -3.72
C PRO A 170 -19.99 8.69 -5.09
N ARG A 171 -20.06 7.37 -5.23
CA ARG A 171 -19.74 6.63 -6.47
C ARG A 171 -18.28 6.78 -6.95
N GLU A 172 -17.37 7.23 -6.07
CA GLU A 172 -15.93 7.26 -6.33
C GLU A 172 -15.22 6.23 -5.46
N PRO A 173 -14.70 5.13 -6.03
CA PRO A 173 -13.82 4.22 -5.31
C PRO A 173 -12.56 4.96 -4.85
N LEU A 174 -12.16 4.80 -3.60
CA LEU A 174 -10.91 5.36 -3.06
C LEU A 174 -9.77 4.35 -3.13
N VAL A 175 -10.11 3.09 -2.87
CA VAL A 175 -9.21 1.96 -2.99
C VAL A 175 -9.98 0.82 -3.64
N VAL A 176 -9.36 0.17 -4.60
CA VAL A 176 -9.85 -1.07 -5.22
C VAL A 176 -8.99 -2.21 -4.73
N LEU A 177 -9.61 -3.26 -4.19
CA LEU A 177 -8.97 -4.42 -3.62
C LEU A 177 -9.43 -5.67 -4.35
N HIS A 178 -8.53 -6.36 -5.04
CA HIS A 178 -8.81 -7.65 -5.66
C HIS A 178 -8.26 -8.80 -4.82
N THR A 179 -9.12 -9.77 -4.56
CA THR A 179 -8.82 -10.95 -3.76
C THR A 179 -9.11 -12.22 -4.54
N ALA A 180 -8.24 -13.21 -4.47
CA ALA A 180 -8.47 -14.55 -4.97
C ALA A 180 -8.63 -15.53 -3.81
N LEU A 181 -9.58 -16.47 -3.95
CA LEU A 181 -9.79 -17.55 -3.02
C LEU A 181 -9.09 -18.79 -3.57
N CYS A 182 -8.12 -19.32 -2.84
CA CYS A 182 -7.23 -20.38 -3.28
C CYS A 182 -7.20 -21.54 -2.30
N ASP A 183 -6.85 -22.73 -2.81
CA ASP A 183 -6.57 -23.94 -2.04
C ASP A 183 -5.22 -23.89 -1.33
N ILE A 184 -4.23 -23.25 -1.96
CA ILE A 184 -2.86 -23.06 -1.46
C ILE A 184 -2.43 -21.60 -1.65
N ILE A 185 -1.32 -21.19 -1.03
CA ILE A 185 -0.70 -19.89 -1.31
C ILE A 185 0.06 -20.00 -2.64
N PRO A 186 -0.39 -19.34 -3.73
CA PRO A 186 0.27 -19.40 -5.02
C PRO A 186 1.62 -18.68 -5.00
N ASP A 187 2.49 -19.06 -5.90
CA ASP A 187 3.81 -18.46 -6.13
C ASP A 187 3.83 -17.51 -7.34
N SER A 188 2.73 -17.47 -8.10
CA SER A 188 2.63 -16.69 -9.33
C SER A 188 1.19 -16.25 -9.60
N LEU A 189 1.03 -15.27 -10.48
CA LEU A 189 -0.30 -14.85 -10.98
C LEU A 189 -0.99 -16.00 -11.72
N ARG A 190 -0.22 -16.81 -12.46
CA ARG A 190 -0.74 -18.01 -13.11
C ARG A 190 -1.28 -19.01 -12.09
N GLY A 191 -0.60 -19.19 -10.97
CA GLY A 191 -1.07 -20.04 -9.88
C GLY A 191 -2.41 -19.57 -9.29
N ILE A 192 -2.68 -18.25 -9.29
CA ILE A 192 -3.98 -17.69 -8.91
C ILE A 192 -5.07 -18.08 -9.93
N GLU A 193 -4.76 -18.08 -11.22
CA GLU A 193 -5.72 -18.47 -12.26
C GLU A 193 -6.00 -19.98 -12.23
N GLU A 194 -4.97 -20.78 -12.01
CA GLU A 194 -5.07 -22.25 -11.92
C GLU A 194 -5.81 -22.72 -10.66
N ALA A 195 -5.74 -21.94 -9.55
CA ALA A 195 -6.46 -22.28 -8.31
C ALA A 195 -7.96 -22.46 -8.53
N LYS A 196 -8.58 -21.67 -9.41
CA LYS A 196 -9.98 -21.82 -9.79
C LYS A 196 -10.27 -23.20 -10.41
N VAL A 197 -9.38 -23.68 -11.27
CA VAL A 197 -9.53 -24.98 -11.96
C VAL A 197 -9.39 -26.13 -10.97
N ARG A 198 -8.47 -26.00 -9.99
CA ARG A 198 -8.27 -27.02 -8.96
C ARG A 198 -9.43 -27.12 -7.96
N ILE A 199 -10.09 -25.99 -7.69
CA ILE A 199 -11.25 -25.95 -6.78
C ILE A 199 -12.50 -26.49 -7.47
N LEU A 200 -12.67 -26.19 -8.78
CA LEU A 200 -13.81 -26.64 -9.58
C LEU A 200 -13.56 -28.04 -10.13
N ASP A 201 -14.36 -29.02 -9.74
CA ASP A 201 -14.33 -30.36 -10.31
C ASP A 201 -14.82 -30.41 -11.79
N ASN A 202 -15.58 -29.38 -12.20
CA ASN A 202 -16.07 -29.25 -13.58
C ASN A 202 -16.03 -27.77 -14.05
N PRO A 203 -15.00 -27.34 -14.80
CA PRO A 203 -14.84 -25.96 -15.24
C PRO A 203 -15.88 -25.46 -16.26
N LYS A 204 -16.77 -26.33 -16.76
CA LYS A 204 -17.79 -26.00 -17.77
C LYS A 204 -19.13 -25.55 -17.20
N THR A 205 -19.37 -25.69 -15.91
CA THR A 205 -20.61 -25.26 -15.27
C THR A 205 -20.57 -23.76 -14.91
N GLU A 206 -21.63 -23.06 -15.25
CA GLU A 206 -21.84 -21.68 -14.85
C GLU A 206 -21.73 -21.56 -13.33
N VAL A 207 -20.97 -20.60 -12.94
CA VAL A 207 -20.36 -20.27 -11.67
C VAL A 207 -21.40 -20.04 -10.57
N THR A 208 -22.02 -21.10 -10.09
CA THR A 208 -22.64 -21.14 -8.76
C THR A 208 -21.60 -21.64 -7.78
N PHE A 209 -21.37 -20.86 -6.72
CA PHE A 209 -20.48 -21.24 -5.64
C PHE A 209 -21.13 -22.38 -4.85
N LEU A 210 -20.73 -23.62 -5.08
CA LEU A 210 -21.24 -24.77 -4.38
C LEU A 210 -20.68 -24.78 -2.95
N GLU A 211 -21.49 -25.20 -1.97
CA GLU A 211 -21.06 -25.34 -0.58
C GLU A 211 -19.83 -26.26 -0.44
N GLU A 212 -19.75 -27.29 -1.28
CA GLU A 212 -18.65 -28.25 -1.34
C GLU A 212 -17.31 -27.61 -1.72
N ASP A 213 -17.33 -26.56 -2.55
CA ASP A 213 -16.12 -25.85 -2.96
C ASP A 213 -15.55 -25.00 -1.82
N LYS A 214 -16.36 -24.60 -0.85
CA LYS A 214 -15.90 -23.81 0.31
C LYS A 214 -14.88 -24.56 1.14
N CYS A 215 -15.03 -25.88 1.29
CA CYS A 215 -14.11 -26.71 2.05
C CYS A 215 -12.70 -26.80 1.44
N LYS A 216 -12.60 -26.59 0.14
CA LYS A 216 -11.32 -26.60 -0.60
C LYS A 216 -10.56 -25.28 -0.50
N ILE A 217 -11.25 -24.17 -0.16
CA ILE A 217 -10.64 -22.85 -0.01
C ILE A 217 -9.97 -22.75 1.34
N LYS A 218 -8.65 -22.54 1.34
CA LYS A 218 -7.83 -22.44 2.55
C LYS A 218 -7.17 -21.06 2.70
N THR A 219 -7.08 -20.29 1.61
CA THR A 219 -6.38 -19.01 1.59
C THR A 219 -7.14 -17.96 0.81
N ALA A 220 -7.00 -16.70 1.24
CA ALA A 220 -7.44 -15.51 0.53
C ALA A 220 -6.22 -14.67 0.17
N ILE A 221 -6.00 -14.46 -1.11
CA ILE A 221 -4.83 -13.75 -1.66
C ILE A 221 -5.26 -12.37 -2.12
N PHE A 222 -4.76 -11.33 -1.48
CA PHE A 222 -4.91 -9.95 -1.91
C PHE A 222 -3.83 -9.65 -2.94
N TYR A 223 -4.14 -9.81 -4.22
CA TYR A 223 -3.15 -9.73 -5.29
C TYR A 223 -3.07 -8.36 -5.97
N SER A 224 -4.07 -7.48 -5.74
CA SER A 224 -4.04 -6.09 -6.18
C SER A 224 -4.71 -5.18 -5.14
N ILE A 225 -4.02 -4.11 -4.76
CA ILE A 225 -4.52 -3.05 -3.89
C ILE A 225 -4.16 -1.72 -4.56
N THR A 226 -5.14 -1.09 -5.21
CA THR A 226 -4.93 0.13 -5.97
C THR A 226 -5.59 1.32 -5.28
N SER A 227 -4.82 2.34 -4.91
CA SER A 227 -5.35 3.65 -4.53
C SER A 227 -5.71 4.42 -5.79
N THR A 228 -6.97 4.75 -5.96
CA THR A 228 -7.51 5.33 -7.21
C THR A 228 -7.31 6.84 -7.29
N GLN A 229 -7.26 7.52 -6.14
CA GLN A 229 -7.21 8.96 -6.05
C GLN A 229 -5.77 9.44 -5.78
N LYS A 230 -5.09 9.92 -6.81
CA LYS A 230 -3.70 10.43 -6.72
C LYS A 230 -3.55 11.53 -5.66
N GLY A 231 -4.53 12.42 -5.54
CA GLY A 231 -4.56 13.49 -4.55
C GLY A 231 -4.63 13.02 -3.10
N LEU A 232 -4.91 11.75 -2.82
CA LEU A 232 -4.86 11.15 -1.48
C LEU A 232 -3.55 10.43 -1.19
N GLN A 233 -2.68 10.24 -2.18
CA GLN A 233 -1.40 9.55 -2.01
C GLN A 233 -0.37 10.44 -1.31
N VAL A 234 0.54 9.80 -0.56
CA VAL A 234 1.73 10.45 0.02
C VAL A 234 2.92 10.06 -0.84
N HIS A 235 3.43 11.00 -1.64
CA HIS A 235 4.62 10.77 -2.47
C HIS A 235 5.90 10.78 -1.61
N ILE A 236 6.75 9.77 -1.84
CA ILE A 236 8.09 9.67 -1.27
C ILE A 236 9.06 9.50 -2.43
N HIS A 237 10.00 10.43 -2.57
CA HIS A 237 10.97 10.46 -3.65
C HIS A 237 12.23 9.63 -3.38
N ASN A 238 12.75 9.03 -4.46
CA ASN A 238 14.11 8.54 -4.78
C ASN A 238 14.71 7.38 -3.99
N VAL A 239 14.99 6.32 -4.78
CA VAL A 239 15.72 5.13 -4.34
C VAL A 239 16.67 4.71 -5.46
N PHE A 240 17.99 4.91 -5.30
CA PHE A 240 19.07 4.06 -5.84
C PHE A 240 20.41 4.60 -5.34
N THR A 241 21.30 3.73 -4.83
CA THR A 241 22.67 4.05 -4.41
C THR A 241 23.71 3.53 -5.40
N ASN A 242 24.91 4.15 -5.42
CA ASN A 242 25.95 3.90 -6.40
C ASN A 242 26.64 2.53 -6.26
N GLU A 243 26.52 1.84 -5.12
CA GLU A 243 27.21 0.58 -4.84
C GLU A 243 26.58 -0.66 -5.54
N GLU A 244 25.30 -0.59 -5.90
CA GLU A 244 24.63 -1.66 -6.65
C GLU A 244 25.15 -1.79 -8.08
N TYR A 245 25.76 -0.74 -8.63
CA TYR A 245 26.32 -0.72 -9.98
C TYR A 245 27.53 -1.65 -10.15
N GLU A 246 28.39 -1.78 -9.15
CA GLU A 246 29.66 -2.54 -9.26
C GLU A 246 29.47 -4.07 -9.22
N SER A 247 28.49 -4.56 -8.47
CA SER A 247 28.26 -6.00 -8.31
C SER A 247 27.69 -6.66 -9.57
N ILE A 248 26.87 -5.94 -10.28
CA ILE A 248 26.27 -6.37 -11.54
C ILE A 248 27.34 -6.37 -12.67
N GLN A 249 28.35 -5.53 -12.55
CA GLN A 249 29.46 -5.39 -13.48
C GLN A 249 30.27 -6.68 -13.66
N LYS A 250 30.42 -7.47 -12.64
CA LYS A 250 31.16 -8.74 -12.67
C LYS A 250 30.43 -9.87 -13.40
N VAL A 251 29.10 -9.81 -13.52
CA VAL A 251 28.29 -10.90 -14.08
C VAL A 251 28.19 -10.85 -15.61
N LEU A 252 28.34 -9.68 -16.24
CA LEU A 252 28.11 -9.48 -17.67
C LEU A 252 29.39 -9.39 -18.54
N ASN A 253 30.60 -9.51 -17.99
CA ASN A 253 31.89 -9.48 -18.71
C ASN A 253 32.01 -8.36 -19.77
N ASN A 254 31.35 -7.22 -19.60
CA ASN A 254 31.35 -6.16 -20.58
C ASN A 254 31.80 -4.84 -19.94
N GLU A 255 32.64 -4.08 -20.63
CA GLU A 255 33.17 -2.78 -20.14
C GLU A 255 32.11 -1.76 -19.76
N ASN A 256 30.83 -1.98 -20.11
CA ASN A 256 29.71 -1.10 -19.79
C ASN A 256 28.44 -1.87 -19.41
N ILE A 257 28.49 -2.50 -18.24
CA ILE A 257 27.43 -3.38 -17.72
C ILE A 257 26.12 -2.66 -17.50
N VAL A 258 26.13 -1.39 -17.10
CA VAL A 258 24.92 -0.58 -16.93
C VAL A 258 24.19 -0.46 -18.27
N LEU A 259 24.91 -0.31 -19.37
CA LEU A 259 24.33 -0.28 -20.71
C LEU A 259 23.87 -1.69 -21.15
N GLY A 260 24.59 -2.73 -20.80
CA GLY A 260 24.23 -4.13 -21.06
C GLY A 260 22.96 -4.54 -20.31
N LEU A 261 22.90 -4.27 -19.00
CA LEU A 261 21.70 -4.50 -18.19
C LEU A 261 20.53 -3.62 -18.62
N LYS A 262 20.73 -2.32 -18.89
CA LYS A 262 19.69 -1.47 -19.44
C LYS A 262 19.13 -2.03 -20.75
N LYS A 263 19.98 -2.56 -21.63
CA LYS A 263 19.52 -3.21 -22.87
C LYS A 263 18.72 -4.47 -22.61
N ILE A 264 19.15 -5.30 -21.63
CA ILE A 264 18.45 -6.50 -21.22
C ILE A 264 17.12 -6.14 -20.56
N PHE A 265 17.10 -5.23 -19.59
CA PHE A 265 15.88 -4.85 -18.86
C PHE A 265 14.92 -3.96 -19.62
N ASN A 266 15.39 -3.20 -20.61
CA ASN A 266 14.52 -2.46 -21.53
C ASN A 266 13.70 -3.35 -22.47
N ASN A 267 14.01 -4.64 -22.49
CA ASN A 267 13.30 -5.60 -23.31
C ASN A 267 12.88 -6.80 -22.45
N SER A 268 11.61 -7.00 -22.25
CA SER A 268 11.07 -8.15 -21.48
C SER A 268 11.41 -9.53 -22.10
N LEU A 269 12.03 -9.59 -23.26
CA LEU A 269 12.36 -10.83 -23.96
C LEU A 269 13.43 -11.67 -23.23
N TRP A 270 14.26 -11.06 -22.37
CA TRP A 270 15.26 -11.82 -21.58
C TRP A 270 14.63 -12.91 -20.71
N THR A 271 13.36 -12.74 -20.30
CA THR A 271 12.62 -13.75 -19.51
C THR A 271 12.31 -15.03 -20.30
N ARG A 272 12.49 -15.01 -21.62
CA ARG A 272 12.34 -16.19 -22.50
C ARG A 272 13.65 -16.93 -22.71
N ASP A 273 14.77 -16.32 -22.36
CA ASP A 273 16.09 -16.94 -22.44
C ASP A 273 16.42 -17.62 -21.11
N ILE A 274 16.40 -18.95 -21.12
CA ILE A 274 16.61 -19.78 -19.94
C ILE A 274 17.98 -19.51 -19.32
N ALA A 275 19.04 -19.36 -20.12
CA ALA A 275 20.39 -19.15 -19.63
C ALA A 275 20.54 -17.80 -18.91
N ILE A 276 19.92 -16.73 -19.47
CA ILE A 276 19.90 -15.42 -18.84
C ILE A 276 19.07 -15.45 -17.55
N CYS A 277 17.93 -16.13 -17.56
CA CYS A 277 17.09 -16.28 -16.38
C CYS A 277 17.81 -16.98 -15.23
N GLU A 278 18.52 -18.08 -15.51
CA GLU A 278 19.28 -18.84 -14.50
C GLU A 278 20.42 -18.01 -13.90
N ILE A 279 21.15 -17.24 -14.72
CA ILE A 279 22.24 -16.39 -14.27
C ILE A 279 21.74 -15.23 -13.40
N LEU A 280 20.61 -14.60 -13.78
CA LEU A 280 20.07 -13.44 -13.09
C LEU A 280 19.23 -13.80 -11.85
N GLN A 281 18.71 -15.02 -11.75
CA GLN A 281 17.80 -15.43 -10.67
C GLN A 281 18.39 -15.17 -9.28
N LYS A 282 19.55 -15.77 -8.98
CA LYS A 282 20.14 -15.67 -7.65
C LYS A 282 20.55 -14.24 -7.29
N PRO A 283 21.26 -13.50 -8.16
CA PRO A 283 21.61 -12.11 -7.89
C PRO A 283 20.39 -11.21 -7.64
N LEU A 284 19.37 -11.31 -8.48
CA LEU A 284 18.19 -10.47 -8.36
C LEU A 284 17.33 -10.83 -7.13
N LEU A 285 17.21 -12.11 -6.78
CA LEU A 285 16.51 -12.52 -5.55
C LEU A 285 17.24 -12.02 -4.30
N ARG A 286 18.58 -12.09 -4.26
CA ARG A 286 19.38 -11.55 -3.16
C ARG A 286 19.26 -10.04 -3.05
N ALA A 287 19.37 -9.32 -4.16
CA ALA A 287 19.19 -7.87 -4.21
C ALA A 287 17.77 -7.46 -3.75
N CYS A 288 16.74 -8.17 -4.19
CA CYS A 288 15.36 -7.96 -3.75
C CYS A 288 15.22 -8.19 -2.23
N ALA A 289 15.74 -9.29 -1.71
CA ALA A 289 15.71 -9.60 -0.28
C ALA A 289 16.43 -8.53 0.54
N TRP A 290 17.61 -8.10 0.11
CA TRP A 290 18.36 -7.01 0.74
C TRP A 290 17.54 -5.72 0.75
N TYR A 291 17.04 -5.29 -0.40
CA TYR A 291 16.23 -4.08 -0.55
C TYR A 291 15.01 -4.08 0.35
N LEU A 292 14.32 -5.19 0.48
CA LEU A 292 13.08 -5.27 1.27
C LEU A 292 13.34 -5.40 2.77
N TYR A 293 14.41 -6.12 3.17
CA TYR A 293 14.66 -6.47 4.56
C TYR A 293 15.69 -5.56 5.22
N LYS A 294 16.81 -5.21 4.55
CA LYS A 294 17.91 -4.44 5.14
C LYS A 294 17.79 -2.94 4.89
N GLU A 295 17.32 -2.52 3.71
CA GLU A 295 17.19 -1.10 3.40
C GLU A 295 16.12 -0.43 4.24
N LYS A 296 16.52 0.63 4.94
CA LYS A 296 15.67 1.33 5.91
C LYS A 296 15.58 2.82 5.64
N ARG A 297 14.41 3.38 5.95
CA ARG A 297 14.21 4.82 6.03
C ARG A 297 13.66 5.16 7.41
N ARG A 298 14.40 5.93 8.20
CA ARG A 298 14.05 6.24 9.60
C ARG A 298 13.65 4.96 10.37
N ASN A 299 14.47 3.92 10.25
CA ASN A 299 14.33 2.60 10.87
C ASN A 299 13.21 1.70 10.31
N TYR A 300 12.31 2.19 9.46
CA TYR A 300 11.28 1.39 8.79
C TYR A 300 11.75 0.87 7.44
N ALA A 301 11.15 -0.19 6.94
CA ALA A 301 11.43 -0.71 5.61
C ALA A 301 11.33 0.41 4.57
N LEU A 302 12.34 0.49 3.69
CA LEU A 302 12.42 1.52 2.66
C LEU A 302 11.28 1.38 1.65
N ASN A 303 10.99 0.15 1.24
CA ASN A 303 9.91 -0.14 0.31
C ASN A 303 8.54 0.14 0.93
N ASN A 304 7.72 0.95 0.26
CA ASN A 304 6.42 1.38 0.78
C ASN A 304 5.43 0.23 0.94
N VAL A 305 5.44 -0.75 0.02
CA VAL A 305 4.56 -1.93 0.08
C VAL A 305 4.97 -2.82 1.24
N ALA A 306 6.27 -3.07 1.41
CA ALA A 306 6.79 -3.79 2.56
C ALA A 306 6.41 -3.08 3.87
N ASN A 307 6.66 -1.78 3.97
CA ASN A 307 6.33 -0.99 5.15
C ASN A 307 4.82 -1.01 5.47
N PHE A 308 3.96 -0.97 4.45
CA PHE A 308 2.52 -1.10 4.62
C PHE A 308 2.13 -2.45 5.23
N HIS A 309 2.60 -3.56 4.65
CA HIS A 309 2.26 -4.89 5.12
C HIS A 309 2.82 -5.19 6.51
N LEU A 310 4.07 -4.78 6.79
CA LEU A 310 4.72 -4.98 8.09
C LEU A 310 4.03 -4.16 9.19
N ARG A 311 3.62 -2.93 8.91
CA ARG A 311 2.82 -2.12 9.84
C ARG A 311 1.47 -2.74 10.17
N ASN A 312 0.90 -3.52 9.27
CA ASN A 312 -0.34 -4.26 9.48
C ASN A 312 -0.11 -5.67 10.08
N GLY A 313 1.11 -5.99 10.50
CA GLY A 313 1.46 -7.21 11.21
C GLY A 313 1.72 -8.43 10.33
N ALA A 314 1.94 -8.24 9.04
CA ALA A 314 2.32 -9.32 8.15
C ALA A 314 3.77 -9.77 8.40
N VAL A 315 4.05 -11.03 8.05
CA VAL A 315 5.38 -11.59 7.91
C VAL A 315 5.79 -11.52 6.45
N MET A 316 6.99 -11.02 6.14
CA MET A 316 7.59 -11.12 4.81
C MET A 316 7.98 -12.58 4.57
N TRP A 317 7.09 -13.32 3.89
CA TRP A 317 7.13 -14.78 3.95
C TRP A 317 7.95 -15.42 2.83
N ARG A 318 7.78 -14.97 1.58
CA ARG A 318 8.45 -15.58 0.42
C ARG A 318 8.65 -14.57 -0.71
N ILE A 319 9.81 -14.63 -1.36
CA ILE A 319 10.12 -13.90 -2.58
C ILE A 319 10.02 -14.89 -3.75
N ASN A 320 9.21 -14.59 -4.74
CA ASN A 320 8.88 -15.46 -5.85
C ASN A 320 9.56 -14.95 -7.14
N TRP A 321 10.36 -15.80 -7.77
CA TRP A 321 11.04 -15.52 -9.03
C TRP A 321 10.06 -15.61 -10.21
N LEU A 322 10.11 -14.63 -11.12
CA LEU A 322 9.25 -14.56 -12.33
C LEU A 322 7.77 -14.86 -12.07
N ALA A 323 7.27 -14.42 -10.93
CA ALA A 323 5.87 -14.60 -10.54
C ALA A 323 4.90 -13.79 -11.40
N ASP A 324 5.37 -12.68 -11.99
CA ASP A 324 4.69 -11.91 -13.02
C ASP A 324 5.61 -11.72 -14.25
N PRO A 325 5.62 -12.69 -15.20
CA PRO A 325 6.45 -12.61 -16.39
C PRO A 325 5.88 -11.69 -17.50
N SER A 326 4.80 -10.95 -17.21
CA SER A 326 4.26 -9.97 -18.15
C SER A 326 5.29 -8.87 -18.44
N PRO A 327 5.26 -8.20 -19.61
CA PRO A 327 6.18 -7.10 -19.91
C PRO A 327 6.20 -6.04 -18.81
N ARG A 328 5.04 -5.72 -18.24
CA ARG A 328 4.92 -4.75 -17.15
C ARG A 328 5.47 -5.25 -15.82
N GLY A 329 5.25 -6.54 -15.47
CA GLY A 329 5.82 -7.14 -14.28
C GLY A 329 7.34 -7.18 -14.34
N VAL A 330 7.88 -7.50 -15.52
CA VAL A 330 9.32 -7.51 -15.77
C VAL A 330 9.92 -6.10 -15.68
N GLU A 331 9.28 -5.10 -16.27
CA GLU A 331 9.71 -3.69 -16.22
C GLU A 331 9.70 -3.14 -14.79
N ASN A 332 8.66 -3.43 -14.01
CA ASN A 332 8.49 -2.86 -12.68
C ASN A 332 9.29 -3.56 -11.57
N SER A 333 9.53 -4.87 -11.72
CA SER A 333 10.11 -5.69 -10.64
C SER A 333 10.96 -6.87 -11.12
N CYS A 334 11.43 -6.87 -12.36
CA CYS A 334 12.07 -8.04 -12.99
C CYS A 334 11.22 -9.31 -12.88
N GLY A 335 9.90 -9.17 -12.82
CA GLY A 335 8.96 -10.27 -12.63
C GLY A 335 8.88 -10.82 -11.21
N ILE A 336 9.61 -10.24 -10.24
CA ILE A 336 9.66 -10.71 -8.86
C ILE A 336 8.42 -10.23 -8.10
N MET A 337 7.81 -11.11 -7.32
CA MET A 337 6.72 -10.79 -6.40
C MET A 337 7.02 -11.30 -5.00
N VAL A 338 6.39 -10.69 -3.99
CA VAL A 338 6.56 -11.03 -2.58
C VAL A 338 5.23 -11.44 -1.97
N ASN A 339 5.23 -12.55 -1.25
CA ASN A 339 4.11 -12.94 -0.40
C ASN A 339 4.32 -12.38 1.00
N TYR A 340 3.41 -11.52 1.43
CA TYR A 340 3.25 -11.08 2.82
C TYR A 340 2.13 -11.91 3.46
N ARG A 341 2.48 -12.68 4.50
CA ARG A 341 1.55 -13.60 5.16
C ARG A 341 1.07 -13.04 6.49
N TYR A 342 -0.24 -13.06 6.69
CA TYR A 342 -0.87 -12.65 7.93
C TYR A 342 -1.24 -13.89 8.77
N TYR A 343 -0.66 -14.01 9.96
CA TYR A 343 -1.07 -14.96 10.96
C TYR A 343 -2.00 -14.22 11.91
N LEU A 344 -3.31 -14.45 11.80
CA LEU A 344 -4.33 -13.60 12.43
C LEU A 344 -4.16 -13.43 13.93
N ASP A 345 -3.69 -14.49 14.61
CA ASP A 345 -3.44 -14.48 16.05
C ASP A 345 -2.19 -13.67 16.45
N GLU A 346 -1.28 -13.43 15.51
CA GLU A 346 -0.01 -12.74 15.73
C GLU A 346 0.02 -11.33 15.15
N CYS A 347 -0.94 -10.96 14.30
CA CYS A 347 -0.91 -9.70 13.56
C CYS A 347 -0.75 -8.47 14.46
N GLU A 348 -1.48 -8.41 15.59
CA GLU A 348 -1.40 -7.28 16.52
C GLU A 348 0.00 -7.18 17.14
N LYS A 349 0.56 -8.30 17.61
CA LYS A 349 1.90 -8.39 18.18
C LYS A 349 2.98 -8.02 17.16
N ASN A 350 2.87 -8.55 15.94
CA ASN A 350 3.84 -8.28 14.88
C ASN A 350 3.81 -6.81 14.46
N SER A 351 2.62 -6.22 14.34
CA SER A 351 2.44 -4.80 14.05
C SER A 351 3.08 -3.92 15.12
N GLN A 352 2.78 -4.21 16.39
CA GLN A 352 3.35 -3.46 17.53
C GLN A 352 4.87 -3.57 17.56
N ASN A 353 5.41 -4.77 17.38
CA ASN A 353 6.86 -5.01 17.38
C ASN A 353 7.57 -4.28 16.23
N TYR A 354 6.95 -4.21 15.05
CA TYR A 354 7.50 -3.43 13.95
C TYR A 354 7.44 -1.92 14.18
N ILE A 355 6.36 -1.40 14.78
CA ILE A 355 6.17 0.04 15.01
C ILE A 355 7.07 0.54 16.15
N GLU A 356 7.21 -0.22 17.25
CA GLU A 356 7.93 0.19 18.44
C GLU A 356 9.41 -0.18 18.40
N ASN A 357 9.73 -1.40 17.89
CA ASN A 357 11.08 -1.95 17.94
C ASN A 357 11.74 -2.02 16.55
N TYR A 358 11.04 -1.60 15.47
CA TYR A 358 11.52 -1.65 14.09
C TYR A 358 11.88 -3.06 13.62
N PHE A 359 11.33 -4.08 14.28
CA PHE A 359 11.62 -5.46 13.99
C PHE A 359 10.80 -5.96 12.80
N ILE A 360 11.47 -6.50 11.79
CA ILE A 360 10.82 -7.08 10.61
C ILE A 360 10.64 -8.58 10.81
N ASN A 361 9.39 -9.01 10.95
CA ASN A 361 9.05 -10.42 10.90
C ASN A 361 9.21 -10.95 9.47
N THR A 362 10.06 -11.95 9.29
CA THR A 362 10.36 -12.53 7.98
C THR A 362 10.74 -14.00 8.09
N SER A 363 10.62 -14.76 6.99
CA SER A 363 11.06 -16.15 6.94
C SER A 363 12.57 -16.26 6.94
N GLU A 364 13.08 -17.41 7.34
CA GLU A 364 14.51 -17.73 7.27
C GLU A 364 15.07 -17.66 5.85
N ASP A 365 14.28 -18.06 4.85
CA ASP A 365 14.69 -18.00 3.45
C ASP A 365 15.03 -16.59 2.99
N VAL A 366 14.19 -15.60 3.36
CA VAL A 366 14.41 -14.18 3.04
C VAL A 366 15.64 -13.65 3.78
N ILE A 367 15.82 -14.02 5.06
CA ILE A 367 17.01 -13.64 5.84
C ILE A 367 18.29 -14.18 5.17
N ASN A 368 18.27 -15.46 4.79
CA ASN A 368 19.41 -16.12 4.16
C ASN A 368 19.77 -15.47 2.83
N LEU A 369 18.77 -15.12 1.99
CA LEU A 369 18.99 -14.39 0.75
C LEU A 369 19.62 -13.01 1.01
N ALA A 370 19.08 -12.24 1.97
CA ALA A 370 19.60 -10.93 2.29
C ALA A 370 21.03 -10.98 2.84
N ASN A 371 21.32 -11.93 3.74
CA ASN A 371 22.67 -12.09 4.30
C ASN A 371 23.71 -12.58 3.28
N GLN A 372 23.28 -13.28 2.21
CA GLN A 372 24.18 -13.64 1.10
C GLN A 372 24.58 -12.42 0.26
N PHE A 373 23.75 -11.39 0.19
CA PHE A 373 24.07 -10.14 -0.49
C PHE A 373 25.10 -9.31 0.30
N GLU A 374 25.02 -9.33 1.64
CA GLU A 374 25.96 -8.61 2.52
C GLU A 374 27.40 -9.14 2.47
N LYS A 375 27.58 -10.37 2.01
CA LYS A 375 28.90 -11.03 1.91
C LYS A 375 29.58 -10.84 0.54
N LEU A 376 28.92 -10.16 -0.38
CA LEU A 376 29.43 -9.83 -1.72
C LEU A 376 30.06 -8.44 -1.74
#